data_55610d40aa91be75ad05fb145a7f37fa
#
_entry.id   55610d40aa91be75ad05fb145a7f37fa
#
_cell.length_a   1.000
_cell.length_b   1.000
_cell.length_c   1.000
_cell.angle_alpha   90.00
_cell.angle_beta   90.00
_cell.angle_gamma   90.00
#
_symmetry.space_group_name_H-M   'P 1'
#
loop_
_entity.id
_entity.type
_entity.pdbx_description
1 polymer ?
#
loop_
_entity_poly.entity_id
_entity_poly.type
_entity_poly.pdbx_seq_one_letter_code
_entity_poly.pdbx_strand_id
1 'polypeptide(L)'
;MKRKTIFIIIGVVLGLALIIFLLSRIPKREFNTFEFPYTMVVENYTSNQRADTIAMVILNKLMEYDTMNVLLYPMPSIFEKDDKMEYIAFITKIPFEPQNYIIYLQSRASDGKIKTAFSHEMIHLRQYELGYLQLLLQDDTRYIWMGDTIKASDVKYEDRSHEIEAQREGQKLERELNKILYKKKK
;
A
#
# COMPACT_ATOMS: atom_id res chain seq x y z
N MET A 1 -15.82 42.42 -22.57
CA MET A 1 -15.40 41.70 -21.34
C MET A 1 -14.97 42.67 -20.26
N LYS A 2 -15.52 42.62 -19.05
CA LYS A 2 -15.19 43.57 -17.96
C LYS A 2 -13.74 43.33 -17.49
N ARG A 3 -12.94 44.41 -17.27
CA ARG A 3 -11.53 44.31 -16.83
C ARG A 3 -11.30 43.30 -15.69
N LYS A 4 -12.22 43.21 -14.73
CA LYS A 4 -12.17 42.26 -13.61
C LYS A 4 -12.12 40.79 -14.07
N THR A 5 -12.85 40.39 -15.13
CA THR A 5 -12.87 39.04 -15.66
C THR A 5 -11.52 38.66 -16.28
N ILE A 6 -10.84 39.61 -16.93
CA ILE A 6 -9.51 39.39 -17.52
C ILE A 6 -8.48 39.11 -16.43
N PHE A 7 -8.49 39.86 -15.33
CA PHE A 7 -7.55 39.66 -14.22
C PHE A 7 -7.75 38.29 -13.53
N ILE A 8 -9.00 37.83 -13.39
CA ILE A 8 -9.28 36.50 -12.81
C ILE A 8 -8.73 35.39 -13.73
N ILE A 9 -8.94 35.51 -15.04
CA ILE A 9 -8.43 34.48 -16.00
C ILE A 9 -6.90 34.48 -15.99
N ILE A 10 -6.24 35.63 -15.99
CA ILE A 10 -4.77 35.71 -15.92
C ILE A 10 -4.27 35.09 -14.60
N GLY A 11 -4.91 35.36 -13.47
CA GLY A 11 -4.54 34.77 -12.18
C GLY A 11 -4.66 33.24 -12.15
N VAL A 12 -5.73 32.69 -12.72
CA VAL A 12 -5.92 31.24 -12.82
C VAL A 12 -4.87 30.60 -13.73
N VAL A 13 -4.57 31.20 -14.89
CA VAL A 13 -3.56 30.68 -15.82
C VAL A 13 -2.17 30.70 -15.19
N LEU A 14 -1.80 31.79 -14.52
CA LEU A 14 -0.51 31.89 -13.80
C LEU A 14 -0.43 30.90 -12.64
N GLY A 15 -1.52 30.68 -11.90
CA GLY A 15 -1.58 29.68 -10.84
C GLY A 15 -1.38 28.26 -11.35
N LEU A 16 -2.04 27.90 -12.45
CA LEU A 16 -1.86 26.60 -13.10
C LEU A 16 -0.44 26.42 -13.64
N ALA A 17 0.13 27.45 -14.28
CA ALA A 17 1.51 27.40 -14.77
C ALA A 17 2.51 27.22 -13.62
N LEU A 18 2.31 27.87 -12.48
CA LEU A 18 3.14 27.70 -11.30
C LEU A 18 3.03 26.28 -10.72
N ILE A 19 1.83 25.70 -10.65
CA ILE A 19 1.61 24.32 -10.19
C ILE A 19 2.33 23.35 -11.11
N ILE A 20 2.18 23.48 -12.44
CA ILE A 20 2.88 22.62 -13.42
C ILE A 20 4.40 22.77 -13.27
N PHE A 21 4.89 24.00 -13.10
CA PHE A 21 6.31 24.25 -12.88
C PHE A 21 6.83 23.61 -11.58
N LEU A 22 6.07 23.69 -10.48
CA LEU A 22 6.43 23.05 -9.22
C LEU A 22 6.41 21.52 -9.34
N LEU A 23 5.40 20.96 -10.01
CA LEU A 23 5.30 19.52 -10.26
C LEU A 23 6.44 19.01 -11.15
N SER A 24 6.90 19.82 -12.15
CA SER A 24 8.03 19.46 -13.00
C SER A 24 9.38 19.47 -12.28
N ARG A 25 9.46 20.13 -11.12
CA ARG A 25 10.64 20.21 -10.24
C ARG A 25 10.70 19.08 -9.20
N ILE A 26 9.63 18.30 -9.06
CA ILE A 26 9.69 17.09 -8.26
C ILE A 26 10.74 16.18 -8.92
N PRO A 27 11.84 15.86 -8.23
CA PRO A 27 12.86 15.01 -8.81
C PRO A 27 12.18 13.70 -9.21
N LYS A 28 12.19 13.40 -10.51
CA LYS A 28 11.83 12.06 -10.98
C LYS A 28 12.86 11.14 -10.35
N ARG A 29 12.51 10.50 -9.24
CA ARG A 29 13.34 9.43 -8.69
C ARG A 29 13.47 8.39 -9.79
N GLU A 30 14.69 8.04 -10.13
CA GLU A 30 14.94 6.86 -10.96
C GLU A 30 14.39 5.68 -10.17
N PHE A 31 13.29 5.14 -10.65
CA PHE A 31 12.69 3.95 -10.06
C PHE A 31 13.56 2.77 -10.49
N ASN A 32 14.00 1.98 -9.53
CA ASN A 32 14.50 0.65 -9.82
C ASN A 32 13.30 -0.21 -10.25
N THR A 33 12.93 -0.13 -11.50
CA THR A 33 11.98 -1.04 -12.14
C THR A 33 12.70 -2.37 -12.29
N PHE A 34 12.40 -3.32 -11.43
CA PHE A 34 12.83 -4.70 -11.61
C PHE A 34 11.81 -5.36 -12.54
N GLU A 35 12.14 -5.42 -13.84
CA GLU A 35 11.39 -6.23 -14.79
C GLU A 35 11.70 -7.71 -14.50
N PHE A 36 10.71 -8.43 -13.99
CA PHE A 36 10.74 -9.88 -13.90
C PHE A 36 10.04 -10.48 -15.15
N PRO A 37 10.32 -11.75 -15.50
CA PRO A 37 9.65 -12.42 -16.61
C PRO A 37 8.12 -12.54 -16.43
N TYR A 38 7.62 -12.25 -15.25
CA TYR A 38 6.22 -12.04 -14.91
C TYR A 38 6.03 -10.53 -14.66
N THR A 39 4.97 -9.93 -15.15
CA THR A 39 4.70 -8.48 -15.09
C THR A 39 4.37 -8.01 -13.66
N MET A 40 5.30 -8.25 -12.75
CA MET A 40 5.20 -7.79 -11.38
C MET A 40 6.03 -6.53 -11.22
N VAL A 41 5.37 -5.42 -10.86
CA VAL A 41 6.00 -4.12 -10.67
C VAL A 41 5.80 -3.70 -9.22
N VAL A 42 6.89 -3.33 -8.55
CA VAL A 42 6.84 -2.66 -7.24
C VAL A 42 7.47 -1.28 -7.39
N GLU A 43 6.67 -0.25 -7.22
CA GLU A 43 7.12 1.14 -7.26
C GLU A 43 7.15 1.71 -5.84
N ASN A 44 8.32 2.14 -5.39
CA ASN A 44 8.53 2.63 -4.03
C ASN A 44 8.65 4.16 -3.99
N TYR A 45 7.61 4.82 -3.53
CA TYR A 45 7.55 6.27 -3.30
C TYR A 45 7.89 6.66 -1.87
N THR A 46 8.23 5.69 -1.02
CA THR A 46 8.64 5.94 0.37
C THR A 46 10.10 6.35 0.46
N SER A 47 10.50 6.90 1.60
CA SER A 47 11.93 7.17 1.90
C SER A 47 12.70 5.90 2.30
N ASN A 48 12.03 4.77 2.52
CA ASN A 48 12.67 3.53 2.91
C ASN A 48 13.12 2.73 1.69
N GLN A 49 14.41 2.74 1.40
CA GLN A 49 15.02 2.05 0.24
C GLN A 49 14.97 0.52 0.32
N ARG A 50 14.57 -0.08 1.45
CA ARG A 50 14.47 -1.53 1.60
C ARG A 50 13.04 -2.04 1.45
N ALA A 51 12.07 -1.14 1.45
CA ALA A 51 10.66 -1.51 1.40
C ALA A 51 10.33 -2.28 0.10
N ASP A 52 10.85 -1.81 -1.04
CA ASP A 52 10.72 -2.48 -2.34
C ASP A 52 11.37 -3.87 -2.33
N THR A 53 12.59 -3.99 -1.82
CA THR A 53 13.28 -5.28 -1.72
C THR A 53 12.49 -6.29 -0.88
N ILE A 54 11.93 -5.84 0.25
CA ILE A 54 11.10 -6.69 1.13
C ILE A 54 9.83 -7.12 0.39
N ALA A 55 9.11 -6.17 -0.22
CA ALA A 55 7.90 -6.44 -0.98
C ALA A 55 8.17 -7.42 -2.14
N MET A 56 9.24 -7.19 -2.91
CA MET A 56 9.63 -8.04 -4.03
C MET A 56 9.97 -9.46 -3.60
N VAL A 57 10.69 -9.64 -2.48
CA VAL A 57 11.00 -10.99 -1.99
C VAL A 57 9.74 -11.72 -1.58
N ILE A 58 8.82 -11.04 -0.89
CA ILE A 58 7.56 -11.65 -0.47
C ILE A 58 6.74 -12.05 -1.70
N LEU A 59 6.47 -11.11 -2.60
CA LEU A 59 5.63 -11.34 -3.77
C LEU A 59 6.21 -12.45 -4.66
N ASN A 60 7.48 -12.37 -4.98
CA ASN A 60 8.12 -13.24 -5.96
C ASN A 60 8.41 -14.64 -5.46
N LYS A 61 8.81 -14.77 -4.20
CA LYS A 61 9.30 -16.05 -3.65
C LYS A 61 8.32 -16.74 -2.71
N LEU A 62 7.42 -15.98 -2.12
CA LEU A 62 6.57 -16.49 -1.06
C LEU A 62 5.08 -16.46 -1.41
N MET A 63 4.68 -15.61 -2.36
CA MET A 63 3.27 -15.47 -2.76
C MET A 63 2.95 -16.05 -4.13
N GLU A 64 3.96 -16.30 -4.98
CA GLU A 64 3.82 -16.95 -6.30
C GLU A 64 2.76 -16.31 -7.22
N TYR A 65 2.74 -14.96 -7.28
CA TYR A 65 1.82 -14.24 -8.17
C TYR A 65 2.46 -13.96 -9.53
N ASP A 66 1.69 -14.15 -10.60
CA ASP A 66 2.15 -14.00 -11.98
C ASP A 66 2.14 -12.55 -12.48
N THR A 67 1.13 -11.77 -12.06
CA THR A 67 0.94 -10.38 -12.49
C THR A 67 0.39 -9.54 -11.36
N MET A 68 1.11 -8.48 -10.99
CA MET A 68 0.65 -7.60 -9.93
C MET A 68 1.42 -6.28 -9.90
N ASN A 69 0.74 -5.18 -9.65
CA ASN A 69 1.34 -3.88 -9.41
C ASN A 69 1.14 -3.47 -7.96
N VAL A 70 2.22 -3.21 -7.26
CA VAL A 70 2.20 -2.74 -5.87
C VAL A 70 2.91 -1.41 -5.78
N LEU A 71 2.17 -0.38 -5.39
CA LEU A 71 2.68 0.97 -5.18
C LEU A 71 2.91 1.19 -3.68
N LEU A 72 4.12 1.55 -3.29
CA LEU A 72 4.48 1.84 -1.90
C LEU A 72 4.49 3.34 -1.69
N TYR A 73 3.57 3.85 -0.88
CA TYR A 73 3.46 5.28 -0.56
C TYR A 73 3.77 5.56 0.91
N PRO A 74 4.29 6.75 1.24
CA PRO A 74 4.37 7.19 2.62
C PRO A 74 2.96 7.30 3.21
N MET A 75 2.81 6.89 4.48
CA MET A 75 1.54 7.00 5.18
C MET A 75 1.11 8.46 5.30
N PRO A 76 -0.14 8.80 4.96
CA PRO A 76 -0.66 10.14 5.16
C PRO A 76 -0.62 10.54 6.65
N SER A 77 -0.25 11.79 6.92
CA SER A 77 -0.09 12.30 8.31
C SER A 77 -1.35 12.25 9.16
N ILE A 78 -2.53 12.15 8.54
CA ILE A 78 -3.80 11.98 9.26
C ILE A 78 -3.87 10.64 10.02
N PHE A 79 -3.20 9.60 9.51
CA PHE A 79 -3.14 8.28 10.16
C PHE A 79 -1.98 8.15 11.16
N GLU A 80 -0.97 9.04 11.07
CA GLU A 80 0.15 9.06 12.02
C GLU A 80 -0.24 9.65 13.40
N LYS A 81 -1.38 10.35 13.49
CA LYS A 81 -1.82 11.11 14.67
C LYS A 81 -2.91 10.44 15.50
N ASP A 82 -3.34 9.24 15.13
CA ASP A 82 -4.31 8.52 15.96
C ASP A 82 -3.58 7.91 17.16
N ASP A 83 -3.67 8.59 18.31
CA ASP A 83 -3.04 8.18 19.59
C ASP A 83 -3.48 6.78 20.08
N LYS A 84 -4.45 6.17 19.42
CA LYS A 84 -5.01 4.87 19.83
C LYS A 84 -4.47 3.68 19.05
N MET A 85 -3.95 3.89 17.83
CA MET A 85 -3.38 2.81 17.03
C MET A 85 -2.17 3.32 16.24
N GLU A 86 -1.01 2.69 16.42
CA GLU A 86 0.17 2.92 15.60
C GLU A 86 0.06 2.06 14.33
N TYR A 87 -0.46 2.63 13.24
CA TYR A 87 -0.43 1.96 11.95
C TYR A 87 0.99 2.03 11.35
N ILE A 88 1.60 0.88 11.15
CA ILE A 88 2.91 0.77 10.48
C ILE A 88 2.74 0.67 8.97
N ALA A 89 1.74 -0.07 8.52
CA ALA A 89 1.34 -0.19 7.13
C ALA A 89 -0.17 -0.43 7.04
N PHE A 90 -0.73 -0.19 5.86
CA PHE A 90 -2.01 -0.74 5.46
C PHE A 90 -2.09 -0.85 3.93
N ILE A 91 -2.83 -1.84 3.45
CA ILE A 91 -3.05 -2.08 2.03
C ILE A 91 -4.44 -1.65 1.59
N THR A 92 -4.54 -1.14 0.38
CA THR A 92 -5.81 -0.92 -0.30
C THR A 92 -5.73 -1.34 -1.76
N LYS A 93 -6.84 -1.83 -2.29
CA LYS A 93 -6.97 -2.12 -3.72
C LYS A 93 -7.35 -0.84 -4.47
N ILE A 94 -6.74 -0.60 -5.64
CA ILE A 94 -7.15 0.52 -6.48
C ILE A 94 -8.51 0.16 -7.10
N PRO A 95 -9.54 0.99 -6.91
CA PRO A 95 -10.86 0.75 -7.47
C PRO A 95 -10.80 0.63 -9.00
N PHE A 96 -11.53 -0.33 -9.55
CA PHE A 96 -11.64 -0.60 -10.99
C PHE A 96 -10.34 -1.02 -11.70
N GLU A 97 -9.25 -1.18 -10.97
CA GLU A 97 -7.97 -1.65 -11.49
C GLU A 97 -7.63 -3.01 -10.86
N PRO A 98 -7.93 -4.13 -11.52
CA PRO A 98 -7.60 -5.45 -11.00
C PRO A 98 -6.08 -5.59 -10.84
N GLN A 99 -5.64 -6.28 -9.80
CA GLN A 99 -4.22 -6.55 -9.52
C GLN A 99 -3.36 -5.31 -9.23
N ASN A 100 -3.97 -4.15 -8.98
CA ASN A 100 -3.28 -2.93 -8.59
C ASN A 100 -3.56 -2.61 -7.11
N TYR A 101 -2.48 -2.47 -6.33
CA TYR A 101 -2.54 -2.26 -4.88
C TYR A 101 -1.67 -1.10 -4.45
N ILE A 102 -2.13 -0.39 -3.43
CA ILE A 102 -1.33 0.62 -2.74
C ILE A 102 -1.08 0.11 -1.32
N ILE A 103 0.19 0.13 -0.91
CA ILE A 103 0.57 -0.07 0.48
C ILE A 103 1.13 1.23 1.03
N TYR A 104 0.48 1.75 2.05
CA TYR A 104 0.96 2.91 2.78
C TYR A 104 1.88 2.44 3.92
N LEU A 105 3.01 3.14 4.08
CA LEU A 105 4.03 2.79 5.06
C LEU A 105 4.39 3.97 5.92
N GLN A 106 4.54 3.74 7.21
CA GLN A 106 5.10 4.72 8.12
C GLN A 106 6.58 4.98 7.77
N SER A 107 6.92 6.21 7.38
CA SER A 107 8.24 6.57 6.85
C SER A 107 9.40 6.34 7.83
N ARG A 108 9.12 6.35 9.14
CA ARG A 108 10.12 6.22 10.21
C ARG A 108 10.16 4.85 10.87
N ALA A 109 9.37 3.89 10.37
CA ALA A 109 9.35 2.56 10.95
C ALA A 109 10.70 1.84 10.73
N SER A 110 11.14 1.09 11.73
CA SER A 110 12.34 0.26 11.61
C SER A 110 12.12 -0.88 10.62
N ASP A 111 13.21 -1.40 10.03
CA ASP A 111 13.15 -2.55 9.11
C ASP A 111 12.41 -3.76 9.71
N GLY A 112 12.51 -3.97 11.03
CA GLY A 112 11.78 -5.02 11.73
C GLY A 112 10.27 -4.79 11.69
N LYS A 113 9.84 -3.59 12.08
CA LYS A 113 8.41 -3.21 12.03
C LYS A 113 7.86 -3.29 10.61
N ILE A 114 8.62 -2.82 9.61
CA ILE A 114 8.22 -2.89 8.20
C ILE A 114 8.06 -4.35 7.75
N LYS A 115 8.99 -5.25 8.07
CA LYS A 115 8.88 -6.66 7.69
C LYS A 115 7.62 -7.31 8.28
N THR A 116 7.36 -7.08 9.56
CA THR A 116 6.17 -7.61 10.24
C THR A 116 4.90 -7.07 9.58
N ALA A 117 4.82 -5.74 9.39
CA ALA A 117 3.67 -5.09 8.78
C ALA A 117 3.47 -5.56 7.33
N PHE A 118 4.52 -5.57 6.51
CA PHE A 118 4.42 -6.07 5.14
C PHE A 118 3.94 -7.51 5.07
N SER A 119 4.46 -8.38 5.95
CA SER A 119 4.02 -9.77 5.98
C SER A 119 2.53 -9.90 6.28
N HIS A 120 1.99 -9.01 7.13
CA HIS A 120 0.56 -8.93 7.42
C HIS A 120 -0.23 -8.42 6.21
N GLU A 121 0.17 -7.28 5.62
CA GLU A 121 -0.52 -6.67 4.48
C GLU A 121 -0.52 -7.56 3.23
N MET A 122 0.54 -8.36 3.03
CA MET A 122 0.58 -9.33 1.94
C MET A 122 -0.45 -10.44 2.08
N ILE A 123 -0.84 -10.80 3.30
CA ILE A 123 -1.95 -11.75 3.48
C ILE A 123 -3.28 -11.09 3.09
N HIS A 124 -3.50 -9.83 3.43
CA HIS A 124 -4.68 -9.09 2.94
C HIS A 124 -4.71 -9.00 1.41
N LEU A 125 -3.55 -8.74 0.78
CA LEU A 125 -3.44 -8.79 -0.67
C LEU A 125 -3.90 -10.16 -1.22
N ARG A 126 -3.44 -11.27 -0.64
CA ARG A 126 -3.88 -12.61 -1.01
C ARG A 126 -5.40 -12.80 -0.80
N GLN A 127 -5.94 -12.29 0.28
CA GLN A 127 -7.38 -12.35 0.56
C GLN A 127 -8.19 -11.59 -0.49
N TYR A 128 -7.70 -10.44 -0.95
CA TYR A 128 -8.32 -9.69 -2.06
C TYR A 128 -8.25 -10.44 -3.38
N GLU A 129 -7.10 -11.01 -3.72
CA GLU A 129 -6.92 -11.75 -4.99
C GLU A 129 -7.77 -13.03 -5.05
N LEU A 130 -7.91 -13.73 -3.93
CA LEU A 130 -8.77 -14.90 -3.82
C LEU A 130 -10.26 -14.55 -3.71
N GLY A 131 -10.60 -13.26 -3.62
CA GLY A 131 -11.97 -12.80 -3.45
C GLY A 131 -12.56 -13.11 -2.06
N TYR A 132 -11.73 -13.52 -1.09
CA TYR A 132 -12.18 -13.81 0.28
C TYR A 132 -12.53 -12.52 1.03
N LEU A 133 -11.74 -11.46 0.84
CA LEU A 133 -12.00 -10.13 1.39
C LEU A 133 -12.37 -9.16 0.27
N GLN A 134 -13.50 -8.45 0.41
CA GLN A 134 -13.92 -7.43 -0.52
C GLN A 134 -14.38 -6.20 0.24
N LEU A 135 -13.85 -5.04 -0.11
CA LEU A 135 -14.29 -3.75 0.41
C LEU A 135 -15.45 -3.23 -0.44
N LEU A 136 -16.48 -2.73 0.21
CA LEU A 136 -17.63 -2.14 -0.47
C LEU A 136 -17.33 -0.66 -0.75
N LEU A 137 -17.14 -0.29 -2.01
CA LEU A 137 -16.75 1.07 -2.44
C LEU A 137 -17.71 2.19 -1.99
N GLN A 138 -18.96 1.85 -1.72
CA GLN A 138 -19.99 2.82 -1.33
C GLN A 138 -20.35 2.74 0.16
N ASP A 139 -19.76 1.81 0.90
CA ASP A 139 -20.08 1.56 2.31
C ASP A 139 -18.83 1.07 3.05
N ASP A 140 -18.04 1.99 3.57
CA ASP A 140 -16.84 1.73 4.37
C ASP A 140 -17.16 1.11 5.76
N THR A 141 -18.44 1.08 6.13
CA THR A 141 -18.89 0.45 7.37
C THR A 141 -19.06 -1.06 7.26
N ARG A 142 -18.99 -1.62 6.05
CA ARG A 142 -19.15 -3.06 5.78
C ARG A 142 -18.07 -3.60 4.88
N TYR A 143 -17.81 -4.89 5.02
CA TYR A 143 -16.95 -5.66 4.14
C TYR A 143 -17.56 -7.04 3.89
N ILE A 144 -17.10 -7.71 2.81
CA ILE A 144 -17.49 -9.10 2.55
C ILE A 144 -16.30 -9.98 2.94
N TRP A 145 -16.57 -11.00 3.74
CA TRP A 145 -15.60 -12.04 4.09
C TRP A 145 -16.19 -13.41 3.73
N MET A 146 -15.51 -14.12 2.80
CA MET A 146 -15.92 -15.44 2.28
C MET A 146 -17.40 -15.51 1.84
N GLY A 147 -17.90 -14.42 1.27
CA GLY A 147 -19.27 -14.29 0.77
C GLY A 147 -20.26 -13.67 1.77
N ASP A 148 -19.93 -13.59 3.05
CA ASP A 148 -20.80 -13.00 4.08
C ASP A 148 -20.53 -11.49 4.22
N THR A 149 -21.60 -10.68 4.20
CA THR A 149 -21.51 -9.24 4.46
C THR A 149 -21.48 -8.98 5.96
N ILE A 150 -20.38 -8.39 6.43
CA ILE A 150 -20.15 -8.11 7.86
C ILE A 150 -20.11 -6.61 8.08
N LYS A 151 -20.82 -6.12 9.10
CA LYS A 151 -20.71 -4.73 9.54
C LYS A 151 -19.52 -4.58 10.48
N ALA A 152 -18.61 -3.65 10.15
CA ALA A 152 -17.35 -3.51 10.86
C ALA A 152 -17.51 -3.14 12.35
N SER A 153 -18.60 -2.42 12.70
CA SER A 153 -18.91 -2.07 14.09
C SER A 153 -19.37 -3.24 14.96
N ASP A 154 -19.84 -4.35 14.35
CA ASP A 154 -20.42 -5.47 15.09
C ASP A 154 -19.35 -6.46 15.56
N VAL A 155 -18.11 -6.32 15.05
CA VAL A 155 -16.97 -7.18 15.38
C VAL A 155 -15.79 -6.29 15.74
N LYS A 156 -15.17 -6.51 16.90
CA LYS A 156 -13.94 -5.82 17.26
C LYS A 156 -12.85 -6.13 16.24
N TYR A 157 -11.93 -5.17 16.03
CA TYR A 157 -10.89 -5.30 15.02
C TYR A 157 -10.09 -6.61 15.19
N GLU A 158 -9.64 -6.89 16.41
CA GLU A 158 -8.85 -8.06 16.77
C GLU A 158 -9.59 -9.40 16.59
N ASP A 159 -10.93 -9.38 16.54
CA ASP A 159 -11.79 -10.57 16.41
C ASP A 159 -12.26 -10.78 14.96
N ARG A 160 -11.88 -9.91 14.02
CA ARG A 160 -12.24 -10.06 12.61
C ARG A 160 -11.47 -11.22 11.99
N SER A 161 -12.18 -12.15 11.38
CA SER A 161 -11.60 -13.39 10.86
C SER A 161 -10.48 -13.15 9.84
N HIS A 162 -10.59 -12.12 8.96
CA HIS A 162 -9.53 -11.77 8.02
C HIS A 162 -8.28 -11.22 8.71
N GLU A 163 -8.43 -10.46 9.81
CA GLU A 163 -7.32 -9.95 10.61
C GLU A 163 -6.61 -11.08 11.38
N ILE A 164 -7.39 -11.99 11.98
CA ILE A 164 -6.85 -13.18 12.66
C ILE A 164 -6.03 -14.03 11.67
N GLU A 165 -6.55 -14.26 10.47
CA GLU A 165 -5.81 -14.97 9.42
C GLU A 165 -4.56 -14.21 9.02
N ALA A 166 -4.66 -12.89 8.76
CA ALA A 166 -3.54 -12.05 8.35
C ALA A 166 -2.44 -12.05 9.41
N GLN A 167 -2.79 -11.95 10.69
CA GLN A 167 -1.83 -12.02 11.79
C GLN A 167 -1.12 -13.38 11.86
N ARG A 168 -1.87 -14.48 11.77
CA ARG A 168 -1.33 -15.85 11.88
C ARG A 168 -0.43 -16.21 10.70
N GLU A 169 -0.90 -16.00 9.49
CA GLU A 169 -0.17 -16.34 8.26
C GLU A 169 0.96 -15.35 8.00
N GLY A 170 0.76 -14.05 8.32
CA GLY A 170 1.79 -13.02 8.24
C GLY A 170 3.01 -13.36 9.11
N GLN A 171 2.81 -13.86 10.33
CA GLN A 171 3.93 -14.32 11.17
C GLN A 171 4.71 -15.50 10.55
N LYS A 172 4.04 -16.40 9.82
CA LYS A 172 4.72 -17.48 9.10
C LYS A 172 5.53 -16.90 7.94
N LEU A 173 4.94 -16.01 7.16
CA LEU A 173 5.56 -15.33 6.03
C LEU A 173 6.80 -14.53 6.47
N GLU A 174 6.73 -13.81 7.59
CA GLU A 174 7.86 -13.07 8.17
C GLU A 174 9.02 -14.00 8.55
N ARG A 175 8.73 -15.16 9.14
CA ARG A 175 9.77 -16.16 9.46
C ARG A 175 10.49 -16.66 8.22
N GLU A 176 9.75 -16.94 7.14
CA GLU A 176 10.35 -17.38 5.87
C GLU A 176 11.16 -16.22 5.22
N LEU A 177 10.64 -15.00 5.23
CA LEU A 177 11.34 -13.80 4.76
C LEU A 177 12.68 -13.62 5.49
N ASN A 178 12.69 -13.77 6.81
CA ASN A 178 13.90 -13.68 7.61
C ASN A 178 14.93 -14.76 7.23
N LYS A 179 14.52 -16.00 6.96
CA LYS A 179 15.42 -17.05 6.47
C LYS A 179 16.07 -16.67 5.13
N ILE A 180 15.31 -16.07 4.21
CA ILE A 180 15.82 -15.65 2.89
C ILE A 180 16.80 -14.47 3.03
N LEU A 181 16.43 -13.44 3.76
CA LEU A 181 17.22 -12.21 3.89
C LEU A 181 18.54 -12.42 4.68
N TYR A 182 18.56 -13.34 5.64
CA TYR A 182 19.72 -13.55 6.51
C TYR A 182 20.55 -14.80 6.17
N LYS A 183 20.13 -15.66 5.25
CA LYS A 183 20.94 -16.82 4.77
C LYS A 183 22.24 -16.41 4.05
N LYS A 184 22.41 -15.16 3.61
CA LYS A 184 23.58 -14.67 2.88
C LYS A 184 24.74 -14.20 3.76
N LYS A 185 24.72 -14.44 5.07
CA LYS A 185 25.82 -14.00 5.99
C LYS A 185 26.71 -15.14 6.50
N LYS A 186 26.74 -16.29 5.81
CA LYS A 186 27.73 -17.33 6.10
C LYS A 186 28.67 -17.53 4.93
#